data_6a22cc198bdcfff20ee57dd69f9ead68
#
_entry.id   6a22cc198bdcfff20ee57dd69f9ead68
#
_cell.length_a   1.000
_cell.length_b   1.000
_cell.length_c   1.000
_cell.angle_alpha   90.00
_cell.angle_beta   90.00
_cell.angle_gamma   90.00
#
_symmetry.space_group_name_H-M   'P 1'
#
loop_
_entity.id
_entity.type
_entity.pdbx_description
1 polymer ?
#
loop_
_entity_poly.entity_id
_entity_poly.type
_entity_poly.pdbx_seq_one_letter_code
_entity_poly.pdbx_strand_id
1 'polypeptide(L)'
;AKAEFNGQQVGVMHACGHDVHITSLVGTAIQMAARKQQWSGTLMLIGQPAEERVGGAAAMMKDQIWKRFGQPKYALAFHVDSGSEAGKIVAEEGSPYSGVDTVEITVHGVGTHGAYPHLGKDPVVIGAQIVLALQTIVTREVAPREPAVITVGSFHSGTKSNIISDQAKLQLSVRSESKETRALLLSAIKRVALNTARAAGLPENLLPEVVEVDTPTPPT
;
A
#
# COMPACT_ATOMS: atom_id res chain seq x y z
N ALA A 1 -0.42 3.14 -24.89
CA ALA A 1 -1.64 2.46 -25.33
C ALA A 1 -2.87 3.09 -24.68
N LYS A 2 -4.07 2.77 -25.16
CA LYS A 2 -5.35 3.15 -24.57
C LYS A 2 -6.21 1.91 -24.41
N ALA A 3 -7.01 1.86 -23.35
CA ALA A 3 -7.99 0.81 -23.11
C ALA A 3 -9.27 1.43 -22.50
N GLU A 4 -10.37 0.71 -22.63
CA GLU A 4 -11.62 1.08 -21.95
C GLU A 4 -11.62 0.52 -20.52
N PHE A 5 -11.89 1.38 -19.57
CA PHE A 5 -12.06 1.01 -18.16
C PHE A 5 -13.23 1.78 -17.56
N ASN A 6 -14.22 1.07 -17.01
CA ASN A 6 -15.45 1.63 -16.47
C ASN A 6 -16.16 2.58 -17.44
N GLY A 7 -16.24 2.23 -18.72
CA GLY A 7 -16.87 3.02 -19.75
C GLY A 7 -16.08 4.27 -20.20
N GLN A 8 -14.84 4.43 -19.77
CA GLN A 8 -13.97 5.54 -20.14
C GLN A 8 -12.71 5.07 -20.84
N GLN A 9 -12.27 5.83 -21.87
CA GLN A 9 -10.98 5.60 -22.53
C GLN A 9 -9.86 6.14 -21.63
N VAL A 10 -9.00 5.26 -21.13
CA VAL A 10 -7.86 5.58 -20.26
C VAL A 10 -6.53 5.24 -20.91
N GLY A 11 -5.49 5.96 -20.54
CA GLY A 11 -4.12 5.62 -20.89
C GLY A 11 -3.67 4.38 -20.10
N VAL A 12 -3.02 3.42 -20.78
CA VAL A 12 -2.46 2.22 -20.15
C VAL A 12 -1.01 2.02 -20.56
N MET A 13 -0.20 1.56 -19.61
CA MET A 13 1.20 1.21 -19.80
C MET A 13 1.65 0.17 -18.77
N HIS A 14 2.73 -0.54 -19.03
CA HIS A 14 3.46 -1.31 -18.02
C HIS A 14 4.39 -0.37 -17.24
N ALA A 15 3.85 0.34 -16.24
CA ALA A 15 4.63 1.28 -15.44
C ALA A 15 5.55 0.58 -14.43
N CYS A 16 5.27 -0.68 -14.08
CA CYS A 16 6.04 -1.51 -13.14
C CYS A 16 6.84 -2.63 -13.84
N GLY A 17 6.93 -2.63 -15.16
CA GLY A 17 7.76 -3.58 -15.92
C GLY A 17 7.26 -5.03 -15.96
N HIS A 18 5.97 -5.29 -15.75
CA HIS A 18 5.41 -6.64 -15.72
C HIS A 18 5.51 -7.38 -17.07
N ASP A 19 5.62 -6.67 -18.18
CA ASP A 19 5.93 -7.23 -19.51
C ASP A 19 7.32 -7.89 -19.51
N VAL A 20 8.31 -7.29 -18.86
CA VAL A 20 9.65 -7.89 -18.67
C VAL A 20 9.58 -9.07 -17.71
N HIS A 21 8.80 -8.99 -16.63
CA HIS A 21 8.64 -10.09 -15.67
C HIS A 21 8.03 -11.33 -16.35
N ILE A 22 6.99 -11.17 -17.16
CA ILE A 22 6.38 -12.24 -17.94
C ILE A 22 7.39 -12.83 -18.94
N THR A 23 8.13 -11.98 -19.65
CA THR A 23 9.16 -12.40 -20.60
C THR A 23 10.26 -13.22 -19.90
N SER A 24 10.69 -12.80 -18.69
CA SER A 24 11.67 -13.53 -17.90
C SER A 24 11.15 -14.90 -17.45
N LEU A 25 9.89 -15.01 -17.06
CA LEU A 25 9.26 -16.28 -16.71
C LEU A 25 9.22 -17.24 -17.89
N VAL A 26 8.80 -16.77 -19.07
CA VAL A 26 8.76 -17.57 -20.31
C VAL A 26 10.17 -17.96 -20.75
N GLY A 27 11.13 -17.03 -20.70
CA GLY A 27 12.53 -17.29 -21.01
C GLY A 27 13.13 -18.35 -20.08
N THR A 28 12.83 -18.28 -18.78
CA THR A 28 13.23 -19.30 -17.79
C THR A 28 12.67 -20.67 -18.15
N ALA A 29 11.39 -20.76 -18.50
CA ALA A 29 10.76 -22.01 -18.91
C ALA A 29 11.48 -22.64 -20.10
N ILE A 30 11.75 -21.85 -21.15
CA ILE A 30 12.45 -22.31 -22.37
C ILE A 30 13.86 -22.79 -22.04
N GLN A 31 14.64 -22.01 -21.27
CA GLN A 31 16.02 -22.35 -20.92
C GLN A 31 16.10 -23.58 -20.05
N MET A 32 15.21 -23.72 -19.07
CA MET A 32 15.20 -24.89 -18.17
C MET A 32 14.74 -26.15 -18.91
N ALA A 33 13.78 -26.05 -19.81
CA ALA A 33 13.37 -27.18 -20.68
C ALA A 33 14.52 -27.63 -21.59
N ALA A 34 15.22 -26.69 -22.24
CA ALA A 34 16.36 -27.02 -23.12
C ALA A 34 17.53 -27.65 -22.35
N ARG A 35 17.66 -27.39 -21.05
CA ARG A 35 18.73 -27.92 -20.20
C ARG A 35 18.25 -29.02 -19.25
N LYS A 36 17.18 -29.73 -19.57
CA LYS A 36 16.58 -30.75 -18.69
C LYS A 36 17.57 -31.80 -18.21
N GLN A 37 18.59 -32.10 -18.98
CA GLN A 37 19.64 -33.08 -18.65
C GLN A 37 20.65 -32.54 -17.58
N GLN A 38 20.65 -31.25 -17.29
CA GLN A 38 21.59 -30.59 -16.38
C GLN A 38 21.03 -30.36 -14.97
N TRP A 39 19.77 -30.71 -14.74
CA TRP A 39 19.12 -30.53 -13.45
C TRP A 39 18.10 -31.64 -13.15
N SER A 40 17.73 -31.78 -11.88
CA SER A 40 16.76 -32.76 -11.42
C SER A 40 15.73 -32.11 -10.51
N GLY A 41 14.57 -32.73 -10.36
CA GLY A 41 13.46 -32.24 -9.56
C GLY A 41 12.32 -31.67 -10.39
N THR A 42 11.51 -30.83 -9.76
CA THR A 42 10.32 -30.21 -10.35
C THR A 42 10.48 -28.69 -10.39
N LEU A 43 10.33 -28.10 -11.56
CA LEU A 43 10.19 -26.66 -11.73
C LEU A 43 8.70 -26.31 -11.83
N MET A 44 8.25 -25.45 -10.92
CA MET A 44 6.91 -24.88 -10.96
C MET A 44 7.00 -23.44 -11.44
N LEU A 45 6.27 -23.11 -12.50
CA LEU A 45 6.15 -21.77 -13.05
C LEU A 45 4.83 -21.17 -12.56
N ILE A 46 4.89 -20.03 -11.89
CA ILE A 46 3.73 -19.39 -11.27
C ILE A 46 3.50 -18.03 -11.93
N GLY A 47 2.38 -17.89 -12.64
CA GLY A 47 1.89 -16.60 -13.15
C GLY A 47 0.86 -16.03 -12.19
N GLN A 48 1.27 -15.10 -11.32
CA GLN A 48 0.37 -14.47 -10.36
C GLN A 48 -0.45 -13.37 -11.03
N PRO A 49 -1.79 -13.41 -10.98
CA PRO A 49 -2.64 -12.33 -11.48
C PRO A 49 -2.75 -11.17 -10.47
N ALA A 50 -3.21 -9.99 -10.93
CA ALA A 50 -3.64 -8.88 -10.09
C ALA A 50 -2.63 -8.46 -8.98
N GLU A 51 -1.33 -8.44 -9.30
CA GLU A 51 -0.28 -8.06 -8.36
C GLU A 51 -0.45 -6.62 -7.91
N GLU A 52 -0.68 -5.67 -8.81
CA GLU A 52 -0.89 -4.24 -8.54
C GLU A 52 -2.16 -3.95 -7.68
N ARG A 53 -3.01 -4.95 -7.52
CA ARG A 53 -4.21 -4.88 -6.66
C ARG A 53 -4.04 -5.66 -5.37
N VAL A 54 -2.84 -6.15 -5.11
CA VAL A 54 -2.46 -6.89 -3.89
C VAL A 54 -3.38 -8.10 -3.59
N GLY A 55 -4.09 -8.62 -4.60
CA GLY A 55 -5.11 -9.66 -4.40
C GLY A 55 -4.78 -11.03 -4.98
N GLY A 56 -3.85 -11.09 -5.95
CA GLY A 56 -3.61 -12.30 -6.74
C GLY A 56 -3.03 -13.45 -5.93
N ALA A 57 -1.99 -13.20 -5.14
CA ALA A 57 -1.38 -14.22 -4.29
C ALA A 57 -2.36 -14.77 -3.26
N ALA A 58 -3.12 -13.90 -2.59
CA ALA A 58 -4.14 -14.30 -1.62
C ALA A 58 -5.24 -15.16 -2.27
N ALA A 59 -5.68 -14.81 -3.48
CA ALA A 59 -6.66 -15.58 -4.25
C ALA A 59 -6.12 -16.98 -4.61
N MET A 60 -4.87 -17.08 -5.07
CA MET A 60 -4.23 -18.36 -5.36
C MET A 60 -4.06 -19.22 -4.10
N MET A 61 -3.73 -18.64 -2.97
CA MET A 61 -3.66 -19.34 -1.67
C MET A 61 -5.03 -19.85 -1.24
N LYS A 62 -6.08 -19.05 -1.39
CA LYS A 62 -7.46 -19.44 -1.12
C LYS A 62 -7.92 -20.58 -2.03
N ASP A 63 -7.46 -20.61 -3.29
CA ASP A 63 -7.69 -21.71 -4.25
C ASP A 63 -6.79 -22.94 -3.96
N GLN A 64 -6.10 -22.95 -2.85
CA GLN A 64 -5.27 -24.06 -2.35
C GLN A 64 -4.18 -24.50 -3.33
N ILE A 65 -3.47 -23.52 -3.94
CA ILE A 65 -2.43 -23.78 -4.94
C ILE A 65 -1.42 -24.84 -4.48
N TRP A 66 -0.97 -24.78 -3.23
CA TRP A 66 0.00 -25.75 -2.69
C TRP A 66 -0.55 -27.15 -2.50
N LYS A 67 -1.84 -27.28 -2.19
CA LYS A 67 -2.49 -28.57 -2.11
C LYS A 67 -2.69 -29.21 -3.48
N ARG A 68 -2.92 -28.39 -4.51
CA ARG A 68 -3.17 -28.85 -5.88
C ARG A 68 -1.89 -29.21 -6.62
N PHE A 69 -0.83 -28.45 -6.43
CA PHE A 69 0.40 -28.55 -7.24
C PHE A 69 1.66 -28.88 -6.42
N GLY A 70 1.54 -28.98 -5.11
CA GLY A 70 2.66 -29.18 -4.18
C GLY A 70 3.29 -27.85 -3.73
N GLN A 71 3.90 -27.86 -2.56
CA GLN A 71 4.61 -26.70 -2.04
C GLN A 71 6.07 -26.73 -2.52
N PRO A 72 6.58 -25.67 -3.16
CA PRO A 72 7.97 -25.60 -3.57
C PRO A 72 8.88 -25.49 -2.35
N LYS A 73 10.08 -26.07 -2.43
CA LYS A 73 11.12 -25.94 -1.40
C LYS A 73 11.82 -24.57 -1.48
N TYR A 74 11.92 -24.02 -2.67
CA TYR A 74 12.51 -22.71 -2.97
C TYR A 74 11.57 -21.94 -3.90
N ALA A 75 11.52 -20.63 -3.74
CA ALA A 75 10.82 -19.72 -4.62
C ALA A 75 11.78 -18.62 -5.09
N LEU A 76 11.72 -18.28 -6.36
CA LEU A 76 12.51 -17.21 -6.97
C LEU A 76 11.56 -16.30 -7.75
N ALA A 77 11.74 -15.00 -7.60
CA ALA A 77 11.04 -14.00 -8.39
C ALA A 77 12.04 -12.93 -8.84
N PHE A 78 11.82 -12.35 -10.01
CA PHE A 78 12.60 -11.24 -10.51
C PHE A 78 11.72 -10.01 -10.66
N HIS A 79 12.27 -8.86 -10.30
CA HIS A 79 11.66 -7.57 -10.56
C HIS A 79 12.67 -6.65 -11.24
N VAL A 80 12.22 -5.86 -12.21
CA VAL A 80 13.07 -4.81 -12.81
C VAL A 80 13.24 -3.66 -11.83
N ASP A 81 14.43 -3.10 -11.83
CA ASP A 81 14.75 -1.94 -11.00
C ASP A 81 15.32 -0.82 -11.87
N SER A 82 14.73 0.36 -11.80
CA SER A 82 15.17 1.53 -12.56
C SER A 82 16.42 2.21 -11.99
N GLY A 83 16.80 1.87 -10.74
CA GLY A 83 18.01 2.37 -10.08
C GLY A 83 19.27 1.61 -10.43
N SER A 84 19.15 0.41 -11.01
CA SER A 84 20.27 -0.46 -11.35
C SER A 84 20.67 -0.36 -12.81
N GLU A 85 21.97 -0.49 -13.10
CA GLU A 85 22.46 -0.55 -14.47
C GLU A 85 21.95 -1.80 -15.20
N ALA A 86 21.62 -1.64 -16.49
CA ALA A 86 21.20 -2.75 -17.32
C ALA A 86 22.25 -3.87 -17.38
N GLY A 87 21.79 -5.11 -17.25
CA GLY A 87 22.66 -6.31 -17.23
C GLY A 87 23.19 -6.69 -15.84
N LYS A 88 22.89 -5.91 -14.81
CA LYS A 88 23.14 -6.30 -13.40
C LYS A 88 21.96 -7.07 -12.82
N ILE A 89 22.28 -8.04 -11.97
CA ILE A 89 21.33 -8.74 -11.10
C ILE A 89 21.74 -8.41 -9.68
N VAL A 90 20.80 -7.86 -8.91
CA VAL A 90 20.98 -7.60 -7.48
C VAL A 90 20.25 -8.71 -6.72
N ALA A 91 20.93 -9.31 -5.77
CA ALA A 91 20.36 -10.24 -4.80
C ALA A 91 20.94 -9.88 -3.43
N GLU A 92 20.07 -9.47 -2.52
CA GLU A 92 20.45 -9.06 -1.18
C GLU A 92 19.90 -10.07 -0.17
N GLU A 93 20.65 -10.27 0.91
CA GLU A 93 20.18 -11.05 2.04
C GLU A 93 19.22 -10.21 2.88
N GLY A 94 18.08 -10.77 3.28
CA GLY A 94 17.05 -10.08 4.05
C GLY A 94 15.75 -9.91 3.27
N SER A 95 15.02 -8.85 3.58
CA SER A 95 13.74 -8.51 2.95
C SER A 95 13.94 -7.38 1.91
N PRO A 96 14.01 -7.68 0.61
CA PRO A 96 14.20 -6.65 -0.41
C PRO A 96 12.98 -5.72 -0.54
N TYR A 97 11.81 -6.14 -0.11
CA TYR A 97 10.59 -5.33 -0.15
C TYR A 97 9.91 -5.29 1.22
N SER A 98 9.65 -4.07 1.68
CA SER A 98 8.86 -3.85 2.90
C SER A 98 7.41 -4.26 2.70
N GLY A 99 6.77 -4.69 3.79
CA GLY A 99 5.33 -4.89 3.83
C GLY A 99 4.58 -3.59 3.56
N VAL A 100 3.38 -3.69 3.01
CA VAL A 100 2.53 -2.55 2.65
C VAL A 100 1.13 -2.72 3.23
N ASP A 101 0.64 -1.69 3.88
CA ASP A 101 -0.76 -1.52 4.27
C ASP A 101 -1.30 -0.23 3.65
N THR A 102 -2.55 -0.26 3.22
CA THR A 102 -3.30 0.92 2.82
C THR A 102 -4.28 1.28 3.93
N VAL A 103 -4.22 2.51 4.42
CA VAL A 103 -5.10 3.00 5.48
C VAL A 103 -5.88 4.20 4.97
N GLU A 104 -7.19 4.19 5.16
CA GLU A 104 -8.06 5.34 4.91
C GLU A 104 -8.46 6.00 6.24
N ILE A 105 -8.37 7.33 6.31
CA ILE A 105 -8.87 8.13 7.43
C ILE A 105 -9.97 9.03 6.90
N THR A 106 -11.18 8.85 7.41
CA THR A 106 -12.30 9.77 7.18
C THR A 106 -12.42 10.69 8.37
N VAL A 107 -12.10 11.97 8.18
CA VAL A 107 -12.25 13.01 9.20
C VAL A 107 -13.61 13.64 9.05
N HIS A 108 -14.48 13.45 10.01
CA HIS A 108 -15.79 14.10 10.03
C HIS A 108 -15.67 15.53 10.52
N GLY A 109 -16.55 16.39 10.05
CA GLY A 109 -16.64 17.78 10.43
C GLY A 109 -18.08 18.23 10.61
N VAL A 110 -18.27 19.52 10.88
CA VAL A 110 -19.57 20.17 10.87
C VAL A 110 -19.50 21.30 9.85
N GLY A 111 -20.18 21.09 8.71
CA GLY A 111 -20.19 22.03 7.60
C GLY A 111 -20.86 23.36 7.98
N THR A 112 -20.31 24.46 7.45
CA THR A 112 -20.88 25.80 7.65
C THR A 112 -20.40 26.76 6.56
N HIS A 113 -20.97 27.94 6.51
CA HIS A 113 -20.46 29.02 5.66
C HIS A 113 -19.07 29.47 6.10
N GLY A 114 -18.12 29.62 5.18
CA GLY A 114 -16.72 29.94 5.46
C GLY A 114 -16.49 31.23 6.26
N ALA A 115 -17.46 32.18 6.26
CA ALA A 115 -17.42 33.38 7.08
C ALA A 115 -17.84 33.14 8.55
N TYR A 116 -18.37 31.97 8.88
CA TYR A 116 -18.83 31.62 10.24
C TYR A 116 -18.15 30.32 10.76
N PRO A 117 -16.80 30.26 10.77
CA PRO A 117 -16.07 29.02 11.11
C PRO A 117 -16.33 28.59 12.58
N HIS A 118 -16.70 29.51 13.45
CA HIS A 118 -17.01 29.24 14.86
C HIS A 118 -18.30 28.41 15.06
N LEU A 119 -19.17 28.32 14.03
CA LEU A 119 -20.38 27.51 14.08
C LEU A 119 -20.18 26.09 13.53
N GLY A 120 -18.98 25.78 13.00
CA GLY A 120 -18.66 24.50 12.43
C GLY A 120 -17.47 23.80 13.07
N LYS A 121 -17.09 22.69 12.47
CA LYS A 121 -15.83 21.98 12.74
C LYS A 121 -15.18 21.68 11.39
N ASP A 122 -14.05 22.30 11.11
CA ASP A 122 -13.40 22.24 9.81
C ASP A 122 -12.56 20.96 9.65
N PRO A 123 -13.02 20.00 8.84
CA PRO A 123 -12.28 18.75 8.63
C PRO A 123 -10.99 18.93 7.83
N VAL A 124 -10.84 20.03 7.06
CA VAL A 124 -9.59 20.34 6.36
C VAL A 124 -8.50 20.71 7.36
N VAL A 125 -8.81 21.57 8.31
CA VAL A 125 -7.86 21.99 9.35
C VAL A 125 -7.49 20.80 10.25
N ILE A 126 -8.48 20.03 10.69
CA ILE A 126 -8.26 18.85 11.52
C ILE A 126 -7.43 17.79 10.77
N GLY A 127 -7.77 17.52 9.49
CA GLY A 127 -7.02 16.59 8.64
C GLY A 127 -5.57 17.04 8.43
N ALA A 128 -5.33 18.33 8.21
CA ALA A 128 -3.98 18.87 8.09
C ALA A 128 -3.15 18.69 9.40
N GLN A 129 -3.76 18.90 10.56
CA GLN A 129 -3.13 18.62 11.84
C GLN A 129 -2.82 17.13 12.02
N ILE A 130 -3.73 16.24 11.61
CA ILE A 130 -3.49 14.79 11.60
C ILE A 130 -2.28 14.47 10.70
N VAL A 131 -2.21 14.99 9.47
CA VAL A 131 -1.08 14.77 8.56
C VAL A 131 0.25 15.13 9.22
N LEU A 132 0.34 16.28 9.85
CA LEU A 132 1.55 16.72 10.55
C LEU A 132 1.88 15.83 11.77
N ALA A 133 0.88 15.49 12.58
CA ALA A 133 1.06 14.66 13.76
C ALA A 133 1.49 13.22 13.40
N LEU A 134 0.98 12.65 12.30
CA LEU A 134 1.38 11.33 11.82
C LEU A 134 2.89 11.21 11.55
N GLN A 135 3.55 12.32 11.14
CA GLN A 135 5.00 12.31 10.88
C GLN A 135 5.81 12.03 12.15
N THR A 136 5.25 12.32 13.33
CA THR A 136 5.93 12.08 14.60
C THR A 136 6.02 10.59 14.96
N ILE A 137 5.15 9.75 14.43
CA ILE A 137 5.15 8.31 14.70
C ILE A 137 6.49 7.73 14.23
N VAL A 138 6.84 7.90 12.95
CA VAL A 138 8.10 7.38 12.40
C VAL A 138 9.31 8.04 13.04
N THR A 139 9.24 9.35 13.29
CA THR A 139 10.41 10.10 13.78
C THR A 139 10.63 10.00 15.29
N ARG A 140 9.65 9.58 16.09
CA ARG A 140 9.73 9.59 17.56
C ARG A 140 9.31 8.29 18.26
N GLU A 141 8.61 7.39 17.56
CA GLU A 141 8.09 6.16 18.18
C GLU A 141 8.72 4.90 17.58
N VAL A 142 9.20 4.97 16.32
CA VAL A 142 9.92 3.86 15.68
C VAL A 142 11.42 3.96 16.02
N ALA A 143 12.04 2.82 16.32
CA ALA A 143 13.47 2.77 16.57
C ALA A 143 14.26 3.23 15.32
N PRO A 144 15.36 4.01 15.45
CA PRO A 144 16.05 4.61 14.31
C PRO A 144 16.62 3.63 13.27
N ARG A 145 16.73 2.36 13.62
CA ARG A 145 17.24 1.29 12.72
C ARG A 145 16.14 0.41 12.13
N GLU A 146 14.89 0.70 12.48
CA GLU A 146 13.72 -0.02 11.97
C GLU A 146 13.15 0.74 10.76
N PRO A 147 13.19 0.18 9.56
CA PRO A 147 12.60 0.80 8.39
C PRO A 147 11.09 0.91 8.53
N ALA A 148 10.59 2.14 8.44
CA ALA A 148 9.16 2.44 8.52
C ALA A 148 8.82 3.70 7.74
N VAL A 149 7.67 3.68 7.04
CA VAL A 149 7.18 4.83 6.28
C VAL A 149 5.69 5.00 6.49
N ILE A 150 5.26 6.25 6.70
CA ILE A 150 3.86 6.66 6.61
C ILE A 150 3.78 7.78 5.57
N THR A 151 3.15 7.50 4.44
CA THR A 151 2.92 8.49 3.39
C THR A 151 1.43 8.78 3.28
N VAL A 152 1.05 10.04 3.39
CA VAL A 152 -0.31 10.48 3.03
C VAL A 152 -0.30 10.79 1.54
N GLY A 153 -0.79 9.84 0.74
CA GLY A 153 -0.76 9.91 -0.73
C GLY A 153 -1.91 10.73 -1.32
N SER A 154 -3.03 10.85 -0.61
CA SER A 154 -4.13 11.69 -1.04
C SER A 154 -4.84 12.37 0.13
N PHE A 155 -5.37 13.57 -0.12
CA PHE A 155 -6.17 14.33 0.82
C PHE A 155 -7.23 15.10 0.02
N HIS A 156 -8.50 14.77 0.25
CA HIS A 156 -9.62 15.37 -0.47
C HIS A 156 -10.68 15.91 0.48
N SER A 157 -11.12 17.14 0.26
CA SER A 157 -12.20 17.76 1.00
C SER A 157 -12.80 18.95 0.25
N GLY A 158 -14.09 19.19 0.44
CA GLY A 158 -14.79 20.37 -0.04
C GLY A 158 -14.85 20.51 -1.55
N THR A 159 -15.68 21.48 -1.99
CA THR A 159 -15.87 21.78 -3.43
C THR A 159 -15.95 23.28 -3.71
N LYS A 160 -16.08 24.11 -2.67
CA LYS A 160 -16.25 25.56 -2.78
C LYS A 160 -15.41 26.28 -1.73
N SER A 161 -14.78 27.39 -2.13
CA SER A 161 -13.89 28.18 -1.29
C SER A 161 -14.54 28.86 -0.09
N ASN A 162 -15.86 29.07 -0.14
CA ASN A 162 -16.64 29.76 0.89
C ASN A 162 -17.50 28.81 1.74
N ILE A 163 -17.24 27.50 1.69
CA ILE A 163 -17.98 26.48 2.46
C ILE A 163 -16.97 25.62 3.21
N ILE A 164 -17.15 25.49 4.52
CA ILE A 164 -16.50 24.47 5.32
C ILE A 164 -17.23 23.16 5.06
N SER A 165 -16.50 22.15 4.58
CA SER A 165 -17.02 20.81 4.30
C SER A 165 -17.41 20.08 5.59
N ASP A 166 -18.20 19.02 5.46
CA ASP A 166 -18.54 18.11 6.53
C ASP A 166 -17.60 16.89 6.62
N GLN A 167 -16.69 16.76 5.66
CA GLN A 167 -15.79 15.59 5.59
C GLN A 167 -14.48 15.90 4.88
N ALA A 168 -13.40 15.26 5.35
CA ALA A 168 -12.14 15.12 4.61
C ALA A 168 -11.71 13.65 4.59
N LYS A 169 -11.16 13.19 3.46
CA LYS A 169 -10.63 11.84 3.28
C LYS A 169 -9.15 11.87 3.01
N LEU A 170 -8.40 11.05 3.75
CA LEU A 170 -6.97 10.84 3.58
C LEU A 170 -6.73 9.37 3.24
N GLN A 171 -5.82 9.11 2.29
CA GLN A 171 -5.36 7.77 2.00
C GLN A 171 -3.87 7.68 2.26
N LEU A 172 -3.47 6.67 3.02
CA LEU A 172 -2.12 6.47 3.48
C LEU A 172 -1.55 5.17 2.93
N SER A 173 -0.28 5.22 2.52
CA SER A 173 0.56 4.03 2.35
C SER A 173 1.44 3.89 3.58
N VAL A 174 1.37 2.74 4.24
CA VAL A 174 2.14 2.42 5.45
C VAL A 174 3.08 1.27 5.13
N ARG A 175 4.38 1.45 5.37
CA ARG A 175 5.39 0.44 5.07
C ARG A 175 6.15 0.04 6.32
N SER A 176 6.43 -1.26 6.45
CA SER A 176 7.16 -1.83 7.59
C SER A 176 7.86 -3.12 7.19
N GLU A 177 8.92 -3.49 7.91
CA GLU A 177 9.67 -4.74 7.67
C GLU A 177 9.42 -5.81 8.74
N SER A 178 8.80 -5.44 9.87
CA SER A 178 8.47 -6.39 10.93
C SER A 178 6.99 -6.32 11.32
N LYS A 179 6.47 -7.42 11.87
CA LYS A 179 5.09 -7.48 12.39
C LYS A 179 4.90 -6.54 13.57
N GLU A 180 5.93 -6.38 14.38
CA GLU A 180 5.95 -5.52 15.56
C GLU A 180 5.86 -4.04 15.14
N THR A 181 6.69 -3.61 14.20
CA THR A 181 6.66 -2.25 13.65
C THR A 181 5.34 -1.98 12.93
N ARG A 182 4.81 -2.94 12.15
CA ARG A 182 3.48 -2.83 11.54
C ARG A 182 2.40 -2.55 12.59
N ALA A 183 2.34 -3.37 13.65
CA ALA A 183 1.34 -3.22 14.71
C ALA A 183 1.46 -1.87 15.43
N LEU A 184 2.70 -1.42 15.69
CA LEU A 184 2.96 -0.10 16.25
C LEU A 184 2.42 1.00 15.34
N LEU A 185 2.76 0.99 14.03
CA LEU A 185 2.33 2.02 13.09
C LEU A 185 0.80 2.11 12.99
N LEU A 186 0.10 0.99 12.80
CA LEU A 186 -1.34 0.97 12.65
C LEU A 186 -2.06 1.45 13.92
N SER A 187 -1.60 1.01 15.09
CA SER A 187 -2.17 1.47 16.36
C SER A 187 -1.91 2.95 16.63
N ALA A 188 -0.70 3.44 16.31
CA ALA A 188 -0.31 4.83 16.48
C ALA A 188 -1.07 5.75 15.51
N ILE A 189 -1.29 5.35 14.25
CA ILE A 189 -2.10 6.11 13.27
C ILE A 189 -3.50 6.33 13.84
N LYS A 190 -4.16 5.27 14.31
CA LYS A 190 -5.49 5.37 14.90
C LYS A 190 -5.51 6.29 16.12
N ARG A 191 -4.56 6.10 17.04
CA ARG A 191 -4.42 6.92 18.25
C ARG A 191 -4.22 8.39 17.91
N VAL A 192 -3.33 8.72 16.99
CA VAL A 192 -3.02 10.09 16.56
C VAL A 192 -4.25 10.73 15.92
N ALA A 193 -4.91 10.04 14.97
CA ALA A 193 -6.09 10.58 14.32
C ALA A 193 -7.22 10.92 15.29
N LEU A 194 -7.55 10.00 16.19
CA LEU A 194 -8.62 10.19 17.18
C LEU A 194 -8.28 11.31 18.17
N ASN A 195 -7.05 11.35 18.71
CA ASN A 195 -6.72 12.34 19.74
C ASN A 195 -6.48 13.74 19.16
N THR A 196 -6.00 13.86 17.92
CA THR A 196 -5.95 15.16 17.24
C THR A 196 -7.35 15.73 17.03
N ALA A 197 -8.30 14.89 16.60
CA ALA A 197 -9.68 15.31 16.46
C ALA A 197 -10.34 15.71 17.80
N ARG A 198 -10.07 14.97 18.88
CA ARG A 198 -10.50 15.35 20.23
C ARG A 198 -9.90 16.69 20.69
N ALA A 199 -8.62 16.91 20.45
CA ALA A 199 -7.94 18.16 20.74
C ALA A 199 -8.54 19.35 19.98
N ALA A 200 -9.05 19.12 18.75
CA ALA A 200 -9.79 20.11 17.97
C ALA A 200 -11.24 20.29 18.43
N GLY A 201 -11.68 19.55 19.45
CA GLY A 201 -13.02 19.65 20.04
C GLY A 201 -14.11 18.98 19.19
N LEU A 202 -13.79 17.91 18.45
CA LEU A 202 -14.81 17.07 17.85
C LEU A 202 -15.50 16.23 18.96
N PRO A 203 -16.83 16.09 18.89
CA PRO A 203 -17.55 15.19 19.79
C PRO A 203 -17.27 13.72 19.43
N GLU A 204 -17.44 12.82 20.38
CA GLU A 204 -17.09 11.39 20.22
C GLU A 204 -17.80 10.71 19.05
N ASN A 205 -19.02 11.11 18.71
CA ASN A 205 -19.78 10.58 17.58
C ASN A 205 -19.33 11.07 16.20
N LEU A 206 -18.38 12.03 16.15
CA LEU A 206 -17.79 12.56 14.92
C LEU A 206 -16.28 12.32 14.85
N LEU A 207 -15.73 11.47 15.72
CA LEU A 207 -14.32 11.11 15.64
C LEU A 207 -13.98 10.42 14.31
N PRO A 208 -12.75 10.58 13.81
CA PRO A 208 -12.34 9.99 12.56
C PRO A 208 -12.53 8.47 12.51
N GLU A 209 -12.99 7.97 11.38
CA GLU A 209 -12.91 6.56 11.04
C GLU A 209 -11.54 6.25 10.48
N VAL A 210 -10.91 5.17 10.95
CA VAL A 210 -9.60 4.70 10.47
C VAL A 210 -9.74 3.25 10.08
N VAL A 211 -9.58 2.95 8.79
CA VAL A 211 -9.85 1.64 8.20
C VAL A 211 -8.64 1.16 7.38
N GLU A 212 -8.23 -0.08 7.58
CA GLU A 212 -7.34 -0.80 6.66
C GLU A 212 -8.19 -1.27 5.47
N VAL A 213 -7.89 -0.78 4.25
CA VAL A 213 -8.78 -0.97 3.09
C VAL A 213 -8.36 -2.10 2.15
N ASP A 214 -7.10 -2.51 2.16
CA ASP A 214 -6.56 -3.55 1.30
C ASP A 214 -6.08 -4.76 2.11
N THR A 215 -5.88 -5.89 1.41
CA THR A 215 -5.18 -7.03 2.01
C THR A 215 -3.72 -6.64 2.24
N PRO A 216 -3.20 -6.72 3.46
CA PRO A 216 -1.82 -6.34 3.74
C PRO A 216 -0.85 -7.26 2.99
N THR A 217 0.20 -6.68 2.42
CA THR A 217 1.31 -7.42 1.84
C THR A 217 2.40 -7.56 2.89
N PRO A 218 2.79 -8.77 3.28
CA PRO A 218 3.88 -8.98 4.23
C PRO A 218 5.22 -8.60 3.58
N PRO A 219 6.26 -8.31 4.39
CA PRO A 219 7.64 -8.20 3.90
C PRO A 219 8.10 -9.50 3.26
N THR A 220 8.90 -9.44 2.21
CA THR A 220 9.42 -10.61 1.48
C THR A 220 10.93 -10.70 1.57
#